data_25342b428cbee624237c8c28ef9e53cc
#
_entry.id   25342b428cbee624237c8c28ef9e53cc
#
_cell.length_a   1.000
_cell.length_b   1.000
_cell.length_c   1.000
_cell.angle_alpha   90.00
_cell.angle_beta   90.00
_cell.angle_gamma   90.00
#
_symmetry.space_group_name_H-M   'P 1'
#
loop_
_entity.id
_entity.type
_entity.pdbx_description
1 polymer ?
#
loop_
_entity_poly.entity_id
_entity_poly.type
_entity_poly.pdbx_seq_one_letter_code
_entity_poly.pdbx_strand_id
1 'polypeptide(L)'
;MSFDFLLSVMAVSLTNFNGNTASMVSTLAFTIFMYFITIKGKLSSQIYQLRNLEDVPKLENNPIQEEEVGHLKLVAEKVLHIMEAEKVYKEEGLSVKEVADKIDEKPYIVSQAINTCIGKNFFELVNGYRVEESKNLMLDEKLSHLSMIGIAFEAGFSSKTAFNTAFKKHTGLTPSQFKKEAVIAT
;
A
#
# COMPACT_ATOMS: atom_id res chain seq x y z
N MET A 1 11.39 -8.25 -13.67
CA MET A 1 12.30 -8.19 -14.83
C MET A 1 13.40 -9.18 -14.55
N SER A 2 13.48 -10.24 -15.36
CA SER A 2 14.35 -11.39 -15.13
C SER A 2 15.81 -11.04 -15.46
N PHE A 3 16.72 -11.75 -14.82
CA PHE A 3 18.17 -11.69 -15.04
C PHE A 3 18.53 -11.87 -16.53
N ASP A 4 17.74 -12.66 -17.25
CA ASP A 4 17.85 -12.92 -18.68
C ASP A 4 17.66 -11.66 -19.56
N PHE A 5 16.80 -10.70 -19.16
CA PHE A 5 16.64 -9.45 -19.89
C PHE A 5 17.88 -8.55 -19.78
N LEU A 6 18.53 -8.53 -18.64
CA LEU A 6 19.77 -7.79 -18.42
C LEU A 6 20.93 -8.39 -19.21
N LEU A 7 21.01 -9.72 -19.27
CA LEU A 7 21.99 -10.44 -20.08
C LEU A 7 21.79 -10.19 -21.59
N SER A 8 20.54 -10.15 -22.06
CA SER A 8 20.18 -9.88 -23.44
C SER A 8 20.56 -8.46 -23.85
N VAL A 9 20.30 -7.45 -23.01
CA VAL A 9 20.68 -6.05 -23.26
C VAL A 9 22.21 -5.88 -23.27
N MET A 10 22.91 -6.59 -22.38
CA MET A 10 24.39 -6.60 -22.37
C MET A 10 24.97 -7.26 -23.63
N ALA A 11 24.39 -8.36 -24.09
CA ALA A 11 24.82 -9.05 -25.31
C ALA A 11 24.63 -8.20 -26.56
N VAL A 12 23.47 -7.50 -26.68
CA VAL A 12 23.20 -6.57 -27.80
C VAL A 12 24.14 -5.36 -27.77
N SER A 13 24.50 -4.86 -26.58
CA SER A 13 25.47 -3.76 -26.45
C SER A 13 26.90 -4.16 -26.86
N LEU A 14 27.28 -5.42 -26.62
CA LEU A 14 28.58 -5.96 -27.00
C LEU A 14 28.67 -6.28 -28.52
N THR A 15 27.57 -6.66 -29.17
CA THR A 15 27.55 -7.00 -30.61
C THR A 15 27.57 -5.75 -31.51
N ASN A 16 27.08 -4.60 -31.02
CA ASN A 16 27.11 -3.31 -31.75
C ASN A 16 28.39 -2.49 -31.50
N PHE A 17 29.45 -3.13 -31.07
CA PHE A 17 30.71 -2.47 -30.74
C PHE A 17 31.49 -2.04 -32.00
N ASN A 18 31.44 -0.78 -32.31
CA ASN A 18 32.13 -0.16 -33.46
C ASN A 18 33.37 0.64 -32.98
N GLY A 19 34.28 -0.01 -32.24
CA GLY A 19 35.64 0.47 -31.95
C GLY A 19 35.86 1.86 -31.31
N ASN A 20 34.77 2.60 -31.02
CA ASN A 20 34.87 3.96 -30.48
C ASN A 20 34.76 3.97 -28.96
N THR A 21 35.83 4.34 -28.28
CA THR A 21 35.95 4.37 -26.80
C THR A 21 34.85 5.21 -26.14
N ALA A 22 34.37 6.26 -26.83
CA ALA A 22 33.28 7.12 -26.34
C ALA A 22 31.93 6.37 -26.25
N SER A 23 31.65 5.46 -27.17
CA SER A 23 30.42 4.67 -27.16
C SER A 23 30.44 3.58 -26.05
N MET A 24 31.63 3.03 -25.72
CA MET A 24 31.78 2.12 -24.60
C MET A 24 31.50 2.77 -23.25
N VAL A 25 32.05 3.95 -23.04
CA VAL A 25 31.87 4.69 -21.79
C VAL A 25 30.39 5.05 -21.58
N SER A 26 29.70 5.46 -22.66
CA SER A 26 28.29 5.82 -22.62
C SER A 26 27.37 4.60 -22.34
N THR A 27 27.64 3.45 -22.96
CA THR A 27 26.86 2.22 -22.69
C THR A 27 27.10 1.66 -21.29
N LEU A 28 28.34 1.71 -20.79
CA LEU A 28 28.68 1.35 -19.42
C LEU A 28 27.98 2.27 -18.40
N ALA A 29 28.02 3.58 -18.62
CA ALA A 29 27.35 4.55 -17.76
C ALA A 29 25.83 4.33 -17.74
N PHE A 30 25.21 4.05 -18.89
CA PHE A 30 23.78 3.77 -18.99
C PHE A 30 23.38 2.46 -18.29
N THR A 31 24.17 1.40 -18.44
CA THR A 31 23.90 0.13 -17.73
C THR A 31 24.06 0.26 -16.23
N ILE A 32 25.07 0.98 -15.75
CA ILE A 32 25.26 1.27 -14.33
C ILE A 32 24.08 2.12 -13.79
N PHE A 33 23.64 3.13 -14.53
CA PHE A 33 22.52 3.98 -14.17
C PHE A 33 21.19 3.19 -14.08
N MET A 34 20.92 2.33 -15.04
CA MET A 34 19.72 1.44 -15.03
C MET A 34 19.77 0.41 -13.91
N TYR A 35 20.97 -0.13 -13.62
CA TYR A 35 21.16 -1.02 -12.47
C TYR A 35 20.90 -0.29 -11.15
N PHE A 36 21.34 0.96 -11.02
CA PHE A 36 21.12 1.79 -9.84
C PHE A 36 19.64 2.13 -9.64
N ILE A 37 18.89 2.42 -10.72
CA ILE A 37 17.44 2.64 -10.67
C ILE A 37 16.69 1.37 -10.25
N THR A 38 17.08 0.21 -10.77
CA THR A 38 16.44 -1.08 -10.42
C THR A 38 16.72 -1.48 -8.98
N ILE A 39 17.93 -1.22 -8.47
CA ILE A 39 18.27 -1.45 -7.05
C ILE A 39 17.50 -0.48 -6.16
N LYS A 40 17.50 0.82 -6.49
CA LYS A 40 16.71 1.80 -5.71
C LYS A 40 15.23 1.47 -5.69
N GLY A 41 14.65 1.04 -6.80
CA GLY A 41 13.26 0.62 -6.87
C GLY A 41 12.94 -0.59 -5.99
N LYS A 42 13.80 -1.62 -5.99
CA LYS A 42 13.68 -2.78 -5.10
C LYS A 42 13.95 -2.44 -3.64
N LEU A 43 15.01 -1.65 -3.39
CA LEU A 43 15.39 -1.26 -2.03
C LEU A 43 14.35 -0.34 -1.39
N SER A 44 13.75 0.59 -2.16
CA SER A 44 12.66 1.45 -1.70
C SER A 44 11.44 0.64 -1.28
N SER A 45 11.06 -0.38 -2.04
CA SER A 45 9.91 -1.22 -1.67
C SER A 45 10.20 -2.13 -0.46
N GLN A 46 11.44 -2.61 -0.31
CA GLN A 46 11.86 -3.40 0.85
C GLN A 46 12.10 -2.52 2.08
N ILE A 47 12.69 -1.33 1.92
CA ILE A 47 12.87 -0.37 3.03
C ILE A 47 11.51 0.14 3.51
N TYR A 48 10.52 0.33 2.63
CA TYR A 48 9.15 0.67 3.04
C TYR A 48 8.51 -0.44 3.88
N GLN A 49 8.79 -1.69 3.56
CA GLN A 49 8.33 -2.83 4.36
C GLN A 49 9.12 -2.98 5.66
N LEU A 50 10.45 -2.81 5.62
CA LEU A 50 11.33 -2.93 6.80
C LEU A 50 11.18 -1.74 7.76
N ARG A 51 11.00 -0.52 7.25
CA ARG A 51 10.75 0.67 8.08
C ARG A 51 9.46 0.57 8.88
N ASN A 52 8.47 -0.16 8.36
CA ASN A 52 7.24 -0.48 9.09
C ASN A 52 7.41 -1.64 10.10
N LEU A 53 8.55 -2.37 10.06
CA LEU A 53 8.85 -3.46 11.00
C LEU A 53 9.88 -3.05 12.07
N GLU A 54 10.72 -2.04 11.80
CA GLU A 54 11.75 -1.59 12.76
C GLU A 54 11.19 -0.67 13.84
N ASP A 55 10.05 0.01 13.59
CA ASP A 55 9.34 0.81 14.61
C ASP A 55 8.40 -0.04 15.50
N VAL A 56 8.29 -1.35 15.26
CA VAL A 56 7.63 -2.26 16.19
C VAL A 56 8.71 -2.83 17.11
N PRO A 57 8.72 -2.51 18.40
CA PRO A 57 9.62 -3.17 19.35
C PRO A 57 9.41 -4.68 19.19
N LYS A 58 10.51 -5.43 18.95
CA LYS A 58 10.47 -6.89 19.05
C LYS A 58 9.79 -7.24 20.36
N LEU A 59 8.62 -7.85 20.26
CA LEU A 59 7.96 -8.44 21.42
C LEU A 59 8.91 -9.50 21.97
N GLU A 60 9.69 -9.15 22.99
CA GLU A 60 10.18 -10.15 23.92
C GLU A 60 8.92 -10.86 24.42
N ASN A 61 8.95 -12.20 24.46
CA ASN A 61 7.88 -13.07 24.96
C ASN A 61 7.64 -12.86 26.46
N ASN A 62 7.28 -11.63 26.82
CA ASN A 62 6.73 -11.36 28.15
C ASN A 62 5.21 -11.55 28.07
N PRO A 63 4.62 -12.34 28.98
CA PRO A 63 3.18 -12.47 29.04
C PRO A 63 2.58 -11.06 29.18
N ILE A 64 1.79 -10.63 28.19
CA ILE A 64 1.09 -9.34 28.21
C ILE A 64 0.21 -9.34 29.44
N GLN A 65 0.41 -8.39 30.36
CA GLN A 65 -0.40 -8.28 31.57
C GLN A 65 -1.84 -7.94 31.16
N GLU A 66 -2.84 -8.39 31.91
CA GLU A 66 -4.26 -8.17 31.58
C GLU A 66 -4.60 -6.68 31.38
N GLU A 67 -3.93 -5.80 32.12
CA GLU A 67 -4.07 -4.34 31.99
C GLU A 67 -3.58 -3.82 30.64
N GLU A 68 -2.47 -4.35 30.12
CA GLU A 68 -1.92 -3.99 28.81
C GLU A 68 -2.83 -4.44 27.67
N VAL A 69 -3.41 -5.64 27.78
CA VAL A 69 -4.41 -6.15 26.82
C VAL A 69 -5.67 -5.27 26.84
N GLY A 70 -6.09 -4.82 28.01
CA GLY A 70 -7.24 -3.92 28.17
C GLY A 70 -7.00 -2.58 27.48
N HIS A 71 -5.80 -2.01 27.64
CA HIS A 71 -5.42 -0.77 26.98
C HIS A 71 -5.39 -0.91 25.44
N LEU A 72 -4.79 -1.99 24.92
CA LEU A 72 -4.76 -2.24 23.47
C LEU A 72 -6.17 -2.38 22.87
N LYS A 73 -7.10 -3.02 23.57
CA LYS A 73 -8.50 -3.11 23.13
C LYS A 73 -9.15 -1.74 23.03
N LEU A 74 -8.98 -0.90 24.06
CA LEU A 74 -9.52 0.47 24.04
C LEU A 74 -8.94 1.30 22.90
N VAL A 75 -7.64 1.18 22.63
CA VAL A 75 -6.99 1.86 21.50
C VAL A 75 -7.54 1.34 20.15
N ALA A 76 -7.72 0.04 20.00
CA ALA A 76 -8.32 -0.53 18.79
C ALA A 76 -9.75 -0.04 18.58
N GLU A 77 -10.57 0.06 19.63
CA GLU A 77 -11.93 0.63 19.56
C GLU A 77 -11.91 2.11 19.12
N LYS A 78 -11.00 2.92 19.68
CA LYS A 78 -10.83 4.33 19.25
C LYS A 78 -10.44 4.41 17.77
N VAL A 79 -9.52 3.56 17.29
CA VAL A 79 -9.12 3.50 15.88
C VAL A 79 -10.32 3.16 14.99
N LEU A 80 -11.08 2.12 15.32
CA LEU A 80 -12.26 1.73 14.57
C LEU A 80 -13.31 2.85 14.56
N HIS A 81 -13.51 3.52 15.69
CA HIS A 81 -14.44 4.63 15.79
C HIS A 81 -14.10 5.77 14.81
N ILE A 82 -12.86 6.23 14.74
CA ILE A 82 -12.50 7.30 13.81
C ILE A 82 -12.51 6.85 12.35
N MET A 83 -12.26 5.55 12.09
CA MET A 83 -12.45 4.99 10.74
C MET A 83 -13.92 5.03 10.31
N GLU A 84 -14.84 4.68 11.19
CA GLU A 84 -16.28 4.58 10.87
C GLU A 84 -17.00 5.94 10.94
N ALA A 85 -16.80 6.69 12.03
CA ALA A 85 -17.52 7.94 12.28
C ALA A 85 -16.93 9.12 11.49
N GLU A 86 -15.60 9.25 11.45
CA GLU A 86 -14.92 10.38 10.81
C GLU A 86 -14.44 10.05 9.39
N LYS A 87 -14.45 8.77 9.00
CA LYS A 87 -13.97 8.28 7.71
C LYS A 87 -12.55 8.77 7.37
N VAL A 88 -11.67 8.82 8.37
CA VAL A 88 -10.29 9.30 8.22
C VAL A 88 -9.50 8.54 7.15
N TYR A 89 -9.91 7.33 6.79
CA TYR A 89 -9.32 6.56 5.70
C TYR A 89 -9.40 7.26 4.33
N LYS A 90 -10.28 8.27 4.17
CA LYS A 90 -10.38 9.09 2.94
C LYS A 90 -9.25 10.13 2.84
N GLU A 91 -8.58 10.44 3.93
CA GLU A 91 -7.46 11.38 3.91
C GLU A 91 -6.31 10.80 3.09
N GLU A 92 -5.82 11.61 2.13
CA GLU A 92 -4.71 11.22 1.29
C GLU A 92 -3.43 11.10 2.14
N GLY A 93 -2.70 10.00 1.96
CA GLY A 93 -1.45 9.79 2.68
C GLY A 93 -1.59 9.40 4.15
N LEU A 94 -2.80 9.07 4.63
CA LEU A 94 -3.04 8.68 6.03
C LEU A 94 -1.99 7.69 6.54
N SER A 95 -1.35 8.04 7.63
CA SER A 95 -0.31 7.27 8.31
C SER A 95 -0.73 6.85 9.71
N VAL A 96 -0.02 5.85 10.27
CA VAL A 96 -0.21 5.45 11.67
C VAL A 96 0.00 6.63 12.62
N LYS A 97 0.95 7.52 12.31
CA LYS A 97 1.24 8.70 13.12
C LYS A 97 0.04 9.64 13.18
N GLU A 98 -0.59 9.95 12.05
CA GLU A 98 -1.75 10.84 11.99
C GLU A 98 -2.94 10.25 12.76
N VAL A 99 -3.16 8.93 12.66
CA VAL A 99 -4.18 8.24 13.46
C VAL A 99 -3.84 8.31 14.94
N ALA A 100 -2.58 8.09 15.32
CA ALA A 100 -2.13 8.16 16.70
C ALA A 100 -2.30 9.56 17.29
N ASP A 101 -1.93 10.59 16.53
CA ASP A 101 -2.10 11.99 16.92
C ASP A 101 -3.60 12.34 17.13
N LYS A 102 -4.52 11.80 16.30
CA LYS A 102 -5.97 12.03 16.41
C LYS A 102 -6.59 11.40 17.67
N ILE A 103 -6.08 10.27 18.13
CA ILE A 103 -6.61 9.56 19.30
C ILE A 103 -5.79 9.77 20.59
N ASP A 104 -4.79 10.65 20.52
CA ASP A 104 -3.86 10.98 21.61
C ASP A 104 -3.12 9.73 22.13
N GLU A 105 -2.49 8.99 21.18
CA GLU A 105 -1.76 7.77 21.48
C GLU A 105 -0.39 7.73 20.75
N LYS A 106 0.47 6.81 21.18
CA LYS A 106 1.75 6.60 20.53
C LYS A 106 1.60 5.73 19.27
N PRO A 107 2.28 6.05 18.13
CA PRO A 107 2.14 5.29 16.89
C PRO A 107 2.40 3.79 17.02
N TYR A 108 3.35 3.39 17.86
CA TYR A 108 3.65 1.96 18.06
C TYR A 108 2.52 1.24 18.80
N ILE A 109 1.83 1.90 19.76
CA ILE A 109 0.68 1.33 20.48
C ILE A 109 -0.49 1.15 19.50
N VAL A 110 -0.74 2.13 18.63
CA VAL A 110 -1.77 2.02 17.57
C VAL A 110 -1.47 0.83 16.66
N SER A 111 -0.22 0.68 16.19
CA SER A 111 0.18 -0.46 15.36
C SER A 111 0.00 -1.79 16.11
N GLN A 112 0.38 -1.86 17.37
CA GLN A 112 0.24 -3.04 18.21
C GLN A 112 -1.24 -3.40 18.43
N ALA A 113 -2.08 -2.41 18.75
CA ALA A 113 -3.52 -2.59 18.94
C ALA A 113 -4.20 -3.13 17.67
N ILE A 114 -3.89 -2.56 16.50
CA ILE A 114 -4.43 -3.03 15.22
C ILE A 114 -3.99 -4.48 14.95
N ASN A 115 -2.71 -4.78 15.12
CA ASN A 115 -2.18 -6.13 14.87
C ASN A 115 -2.76 -7.17 15.87
N THR A 116 -2.81 -6.84 17.14
CA THR A 116 -3.20 -7.78 18.21
C THR A 116 -4.71 -7.95 18.29
N CYS A 117 -5.49 -6.85 18.22
CA CYS A 117 -6.93 -6.89 18.48
C CYS A 117 -7.76 -7.04 17.19
N ILE A 118 -7.27 -6.52 16.04
CA ILE A 118 -7.99 -6.56 14.77
C ILE A 118 -7.43 -7.66 13.84
N GLY A 119 -6.19 -8.10 14.08
CA GLY A 119 -5.55 -9.15 13.27
C GLY A 119 -5.12 -8.68 11.87
N LYS A 120 -4.93 -7.38 11.68
CA LYS A 120 -4.53 -6.75 10.41
C LYS A 120 -3.37 -5.81 10.65
N ASN A 121 -2.57 -5.52 9.62
CA ASN A 121 -1.70 -4.38 9.69
C ASN A 121 -2.46 -3.09 9.32
N PHE A 122 -1.87 -1.93 9.63
CA PHE A 122 -2.50 -0.63 9.38
C PHE A 122 -2.96 -0.42 7.93
N PHE A 123 -2.11 -0.78 6.97
CA PHE A 123 -2.44 -0.61 5.55
C PHE A 123 -3.57 -1.54 5.10
N GLU A 124 -3.62 -2.75 5.65
CA GLU A 124 -4.72 -3.69 5.38
C GLU A 124 -6.04 -3.19 5.95
N LEU A 125 -6.01 -2.61 7.15
CA LEU A 125 -7.18 -2.01 7.78
C LEU A 125 -7.69 -0.83 6.94
N VAL A 126 -6.85 0.16 6.66
CA VAL A 126 -7.22 1.36 5.88
C VAL A 126 -7.69 0.99 4.48
N ASN A 127 -6.96 0.12 3.77
CA ASN A 127 -7.36 -0.31 2.44
C ASN A 127 -8.67 -1.11 2.44
N GLY A 128 -8.96 -1.84 3.50
CA GLY A 128 -10.25 -2.50 3.67
C GLY A 128 -11.41 -1.50 3.66
N TYR A 129 -11.33 -0.45 4.48
CA TYR A 129 -12.33 0.62 4.52
C TYR A 129 -12.46 1.35 3.17
N ARG A 130 -11.34 1.67 2.52
CA ARG A 130 -11.33 2.31 1.19
C ARG A 130 -11.97 1.44 0.11
N VAL A 131 -11.75 0.13 0.16
CA VAL A 131 -12.39 -0.81 -0.79
C VAL A 131 -13.90 -0.85 -0.56
N GLU A 132 -14.37 -0.96 0.69
CA GLU A 132 -15.80 -0.95 0.98
C GLU A 132 -16.45 0.37 0.58
N GLU A 133 -15.82 1.51 0.86
CA GLU A 133 -16.30 2.82 0.39
C GLU A 133 -16.38 2.87 -1.13
N SER A 134 -15.35 2.39 -1.85
CA SER A 134 -15.37 2.38 -3.31
C SER A 134 -16.48 1.48 -3.89
N LYS A 135 -16.84 0.38 -3.24
CA LYS A 135 -17.98 -0.44 -3.61
C LYS A 135 -19.28 0.34 -3.46
N ASN A 136 -19.47 1.04 -2.34
CA ASN A 136 -20.65 1.88 -2.12
C ASN A 136 -20.77 2.98 -3.18
N LEU A 137 -19.65 3.67 -3.49
CA LEU A 137 -19.60 4.69 -4.53
C LEU A 137 -19.90 4.15 -5.94
N MET A 138 -19.51 2.92 -6.24
CA MET A 138 -19.82 2.27 -7.53
C MET A 138 -21.30 1.94 -7.70
N LEU A 139 -21.99 1.67 -6.59
CA LEU A 139 -23.41 1.27 -6.57
C LEU A 139 -24.36 2.47 -6.42
N ASP A 140 -23.84 3.66 -6.08
CA ASP A 140 -24.66 4.87 -5.99
C ASP A 140 -24.97 5.42 -7.39
N GLU A 141 -26.24 5.35 -7.79
CA GLU A 141 -26.72 5.85 -9.09
C GLU A 141 -26.40 7.34 -9.30
N LYS A 142 -26.41 8.14 -8.21
CA LYS A 142 -26.11 9.57 -8.28
C LYS A 142 -24.65 9.84 -8.67
N LEU A 143 -23.76 8.88 -8.41
CA LEU A 143 -22.35 8.94 -8.69
C LEU A 143 -21.95 8.15 -9.95
N SER A 144 -22.93 7.72 -10.75
CA SER A 144 -22.71 6.97 -11.99
C SER A 144 -21.82 7.69 -13.02
N HIS A 145 -21.76 9.04 -12.93
CA HIS A 145 -20.90 9.88 -13.77
C HIS A 145 -19.40 9.81 -13.40
N LEU A 146 -19.05 9.27 -12.22
CA LEU A 146 -17.64 9.16 -11.83
C LEU A 146 -16.93 8.05 -12.59
N SER A 147 -15.72 8.38 -13.05
CA SER A 147 -14.81 7.38 -13.59
C SER A 147 -14.29 6.44 -12.50
N MET A 148 -13.76 5.25 -12.87
CA MET A 148 -13.14 4.34 -11.90
C MET A 148 -11.99 4.98 -11.11
N ILE A 149 -11.24 5.88 -11.73
CA ILE A 149 -10.17 6.62 -11.07
C ILE A 149 -10.73 7.69 -10.13
N GLY A 150 -11.84 8.34 -10.51
CA GLY A 150 -12.55 9.27 -9.64
C GLY A 150 -13.07 8.58 -8.38
N ILE A 151 -13.70 7.42 -8.51
CA ILE A 151 -14.13 6.58 -7.39
C ILE A 151 -12.95 6.20 -6.49
N ALA A 152 -11.78 5.85 -7.07
CA ALA A 152 -10.60 5.54 -6.30
C ALA A 152 -10.13 6.71 -5.43
N PHE A 153 -10.08 7.92 -5.98
CA PHE A 153 -9.68 9.12 -5.25
C PHE A 153 -10.71 9.51 -4.18
N GLU A 154 -12.00 9.46 -4.48
CA GLU A 154 -13.07 9.70 -3.50
C GLU A 154 -13.05 8.72 -2.33
N ALA A 155 -12.59 7.48 -2.57
CA ALA A 155 -12.39 6.49 -1.53
C ALA A 155 -11.07 6.65 -0.76
N GLY A 156 -10.20 7.62 -1.13
CA GLY A 156 -8.95 7.94 -0.46
C GLY A 156 -7.70 7.25 -1.01
N PHE A 157 -7.77 6.58 -2.17
CA PHE A 157 -6.57 6.02 -2.80
C PHE A 157 -5.78 7.11 -3.51
N SER A 158 -4.45 7.09 -3.36
CA SER A 158 -3.55 8.04 -4.02
C SER A 158 -3.19 7.67 -5.47
N SER A 159 -3.53 6.46 -5.92
CA SER A 159 -3.23 6.03 -7.28
C SER A 159 -4.12 4.89 -7.76
N LYS A 160 -4.31 4.81 -9.09
CA LYS A 160 -5.02 3.70 -9.75
C LYS A 160 -4.38 2.34 -9.45
N THR A 161 -3.07 2.28 -9.35
CA THR A 161 -2.35 1.03 -9.07
C THR A 161 -2.62 0.54 -7.66
N ALA A 162 -2.55 1.43 -6.65
CA ALA A 162 -2.87 1.10 -5.26
C ALA A 162 -4.32 0.61 -5.14
N PHE A 163 -5.26 1.33 -5.77
CA PHE A 163 -6.67 0.95 -5.81
C PHE A 163 -6.89 -0.45 -6.40
N ASN A 164 -6.41 -0.71 -7.61
CA ASN A 164 -6.61 -1.99 -8.28
C ASN A 164 -6.01 -3.16 -7.48
N THR A 165 -4.84 -2.96 -6.89
CA THR A 165 -4.15 -3.97 -6.09
C THR A 165 -4.92 -4.28 -4.82
N ALA A 166 -5.33 -3.25 -4.06
CA ALA A 166 -6.10 -3.40 -2.85
C ALA A 166 -7.48 -4.02 -3.13
N PHE A 167 -8.19 -3.52 -4.13
CA PHE A 167 -9.52 -4.00 -4.50
C PHE A 167 -9.49 -5.48 -4.87
N LYS A 168 -8.55 -5.89 -5.74
CA LYS A 168 -8.41 -7.30 -6.12
C LYS A 168 -8.00 -8.18 -4.94
N LYS A 169 -7.13 -7.69 -4.05
CA LYS A 169 -6.73 -8.43 -2.83
C LYS A 169 -7.94 -8.67 -1.92
N HIS A 170 -8.81 -7.68 -1.74
CA HIS A 170 -9.94 -7.76 -0.81
C HIS A 170 -11.17 -8.46 -1.38
N THR A 171 -11.43 -8.36 -2.70
CA THR A 171 -12.66 -8.87 -3.33
C THR A 171 -12.45 -10.07 -4.24
N GLY A 172 -11.21 -10.36 -4.65
CA GLY A 172 -10.90 -11.34 -5.69
C GLY A 172 -11.12 -10.82 -7.11
N LEU A 173 -11.83 -9.70 -7.30
CA LEU A 173 -12.21 -9.13 -8.59
C LEU A 173 -11.46 -7.81 -8.86
N THR A 174 -11.37 -7.45 -10.12
CA THR A 174 -10.99 -6.08 -10.46
C THR A 174 -12.17 -5.13 -10.24
N PRO A 175 -11.95 -3.81 -9.99
CA PRO A 175 -13.04 -2.84 -9.83
C PRO A 175 -14.04 -2.84 -10.98
N SER A 176 -13.56 -2.98 -12.22
CA SER A 176 -14.42 -3.01 -13.41
C SER A 176 -15.25 -4.29 -13.52
N GLN A 177 -14.71 -5.44 -13.10
CA GLN A 177 -15.46 -6.69 -13.03
C GLN A 177 -16.55 -6.61 -11.97
N PHE A 178 -16.20 -6.13 -10.77
CA PHE A 178 -17.17 -5.94 -9.69
C PHE A 178 -18.34 -5.04 -10.13
N LYS A 179 -18.07 -3.87 -10.73
CA LYS A 179 -19.14 -2.97 -11.21
C LYS A 179 -20.03 -3.65 -12.25
N LYS A 180 -19.44 -4.41 -13.18
CA LYS A 180 -20.20 -5.12 -14.21
C LYS A 180 -21.12 -6.20 -13.60
N GLU A 181 -20.61 -6.98 -12.66
CA GLU A 181 -21.39 -8.03 -11.99
C GLU A 181 -22.53 -7.45 -11.16
N ALA A 182 -22.27 -6.35 -10.45
CA ALA A 182 -23.27 -5.67 -9.64
C ALA A 182 -24.44 -5.12 -10.48
N VAL A 183 -24.14 -4.54 -11.66
CA VAL A 183 -25.17 -4.02 -12.59
C VAL A 183 -26.03 -5.15 -13.19
N ILE A 184 -25.50 -6.36 -13.33
CA ILE A 184 -26.27 -7.51 -13.87
C ILE A 184 -27.17 -8.11 -12.80
N ALA A 185 -26.86 -7.94 -11.51
CA ALA A 185 -27.59 -8.50 -10.40
C ALA A 185 -28.76 -7.63 -9.90
N THR A 186 -28.89 -6.40 -10.43
CA THR A 186 -29.99 -5.44 -10.13
C THR A 186 -31.02 -5.45 -11.23
#